data_376e937546603242428d3fa04c918b26
#
_entry.id   376e937546603242428d3fa04c918b26
#
_cell.length_a   1.000
_cell.length_b   1.000
_cell.length_c   1.000
_cell.angle_alpha   90.00
_cell.angle_beta   90.00
_cell.angle_gamma   90.00
#
_symmetry.space_group_name_H-M   'P 1'
#
loop_
_entity.id
_entity.type
_entity.pdbx_description
1 polymer ?
#
loop_
_entity_poly.entity_id
_entity_poly.type
_entity_poly.pdbx_seq_one_letter_code
_entity_poly.pdbx_strand_id
1 'polypeptide(L)'
;MEADTVETVKELAGRYPLYLLSNNNPISMRHILRMFRDYGIDPDITFREQFISCEMKLLKPSAQIYEEAVARIGLPAGEILFIDDNDTNVQAARKVGLQARVYVPGTRLSALLSDL
;
A
#
# COMPACT_ATOMS: atom_id res chain seq x y z
N MET A 1 0.57 -9.01 12.03
CA MET A 1 1.10 -7.66 11.71
C MET A 1 1.89 -7.17 12.90
N GLU A 2 3.04 -6.59 12.68
CA GLU A 2 3.92 -6.12 13.76
C GLU A 2 3.37 -4.83 14.39
N ALA A 3 3.58 -4.64 15.70
CA ALA A 3 3.10 -3.47 16.42
C ALA A 3 3.66 -2.16 15.85
N ASP A 4 4.95 -2.15 15.49
CA ASP A 4 5.58 -0.98 14.85
C ASP A 4 4.88 -0.60 13.52
N THR A 5 4.53 -1.59 12.71
CA THR A 5 3.81 -1.36 11.45
C THR A 5 2.44 -0.75 11.69
N VAL A 6 1.70 -1.28 12.67
CA VAL A 6 0.37 -0.78 13.05
C VAL A 6 0.45 0.68 13.50
N GLU A 7 1.38 1.00 14.40
CA GLU A 7 1.56 2.36 14.91
C GLU A 7 1.99 3.33 13.82
N THR A 8 2.90 2.90 12.94
CA THR A 8 3.38 3.71 11.81
C THR A 8 2.25 4.02 10.85
N VAL A 9 1.41 3.04 10.50
CA VAL A 9 0.25 3.25 9.62
C VAL A 9 -0.72 4.25 10.25
N LYS A 10 -1.02 4.12 11.54
CA LYS A 10 -1.91 5.05 12.25
C LYS A 10 -1.36 6.47 12.28
N GLU A 11 -0.06 6.63 12.52
CA GLU A 11 0.60 7.93 12.51
C GLU A 11 0.55 8.58 11.12
N LEU A 12 0.90 7.83 10.09
CA LEU A 12 0.90 8.32 8.71
C LEU A 12 -0.50 8.69 8.24
N ALA A 13 -1.53 7.96 8.64
CA ALA A 13 -2.92 8.26 8.30
C ALA A 13 -3.36 9.64 8.78
N GLY A 14 -2.78 10.14 9.87
CA GLY A 14 -3.02 11.50 10.37
C GLY A 14 -2.24 12.59 9.63
N ARG A 15 -1.27 12.22 8.79
CA ARG A 15 -0.36 13.16 8.11
C ARG A 15 -0.49 13.13 6.58
N TYR A 16 -0.82 11.98 6.01
CA TYR A 16 -0.87 11.74 4.57
C TYR A 16 -2.12 10.95 4.19
N PRO A 17 -2.65 11.15 2.95
CA PRO A 17 -3.64 10.22 2.42
C PRO A 17 -2.98 8.86 2.18
N LEU A 18 -3.59 7.81 2.71
CA LEU A 18 -3.12 6.44 2.53
C LEU A 18 -4.03 5.67 1.58
N TYR A 19 -3.42 4.77 0.83
CA TYR A 19 -4.08 3.89 -0.13
C TYR A 19 -3.59 2.46 0.07
N LEU A 20 -4.46 1.50 -0.14
CA LEU A 20 -4.12 0.09 -0.09
C LEU A 20 -4.14 -0.47 -1.53
N LEU A 21 -3.04 -1.10 -1.94
CA LEU A 21 -2.96 -1.82 -3.21
C LEU A 21 -2.71 -3.30 -2.90
N SER A 22 -3.63 -4.16 -3.27
CA SER A 22 -3.58 -5.58 -2.92
C SER A 22 -3.84 -6.48 -4.12
N ASN A 23 -3.06 -7.55 -4.20
CA ASN A 23 -3.14 -8.57 -5.25
C ASN A 23 -3.85 -9.82 -4.72
N ASN A 24 -5.07 -9.65 -4.22
CA ASN A 24 -5.81 -10.71 -3.53
C ASN A 24 -7.19 -10.96 -4.13
N ASN A 25 -7.71 -12.17 -3.91
CA ASN A 25 -9.10 -12.52 -4.21
C ASN A 25 -10.03 -12.02 -3.08
N PRO A 26 -11.38 -12.05 -3.27
CA PRO A 26 -12.31 -11.55 -2.25
C PRO A 26 -12.22 -12.22 -0.89
N ILE A 27 -11.91 -13.52 -0.85
CA ILE A 27 -11.79 -14.26 0.42
C ILE A 27 -10.55 -13.81 1.18
N SER A 28 -9.40 -13.73 0.50
CA SER A 28 -8.15 -13.26 1.10
C SER A 28 -8.29 -11.81 1.58
N MET A 29 -9.00 -10.97 0.83
CA MET A 29 -9.24 -9.58 1.23
C MET A 29 -10.08 -9.47 2.50
N ARG A 30 -11.08 -10.32 2.69
CA ARG A 30 -11.86 -10.36 3.94
C ARG A 30 -10.96 -10.63 5.14
N HIS A 31 -10.04 -11.60 5.02
CA HIS A 31 -9.08 -11.91 6.08
C HIS A 31 -8.14 -10.74 6.39
N ILE A 32 -7.63 -10.08 5.37
CA ILE A 32 -6.73 -8.93 5.52
C ILE A 32 -7.45 -7.75 6.19
N LEU A 33 -8.66 -7.42 5.73
CA LEU A 33 -9.44 -6.32 6.31
C LEU A 33 -9.81 -6.60 7.77
N ARG A 34 -10.15 -7.86 8.08
CA ARG A 34 -10.42 -8.28 9.46
C ARG A 34 -9.19 -8.16 10.33
N MET A 35 -8.02 -8.55 9.82
CA MET A 35 -6.75 -8.41 10.53
C MET A 35 -6.47 -6.94 10.87
N PHE A 36 -6.66 -6.01 9.94
CA PHE A 36 -6.52 -4.58 10.23
C PHE A 36 -7.42 -4.14 11.38
N ARG A 37 -8.70 -4.56 11.38
CA ARG A 37 -9.65 -4.22 12.43
C ARG A 37 -9.26 -4.81 13.79
N ASP A 38 -8.74 -6.03 13.82
CA ASP A 38 -8.25 -6.68 15.04
C ASP A 38 -7.09 -5.91 15.67
N TYR A 39 -6.30 -5.20 14.86
CA TYR A 39 -5.21 -4.32 15.33
C TYR A 39 -5.64 -2.87 15.54
N GLY A 40 -6.92 -2.58 15.48
CA GLY A 40 -7.45 -1.23 15.71
C GLY A 40 -7.34 -0.30 14.53
N ILE A 41 -7.15 -0.83 13.32
CA ILE A 41 -7.16 -0.06 12.07
C ILE A 41 -8.47 -0.33 11.35
N ASP A 42 -9.28 0.71 11.14
CA ASP A 42 -10.44 0.62 10.25
C ASP A 42 -10.00 0.93 8.83
N PRO A 43 -9.95 -0.08 7.92
CA PRO A 43 -9.46 0.15 6.58
C PRO A 43 -10.31 1.14 5.76
N ASP A 44 -11.59 1.26 6.06
CA ASP A 44 -12.49 2.18 5.35
C ASP A 44 -12.24 3.65 5.75
N ILE A 45 -11.68 3.88 6.93
CA ILE A 45 -11.34 5.21 7.43
C ILE A 45 -9.86 5.52 7.17
N THR A 46 -8.97 4.56 7.45
CA THR A 46 -7.52 4.73 7.38
C THR A 46 -7.03 4.88 5.95
N PHE A 47 -7.58 4.09 5.02
CA PHE A 47 -7.22 4.16 3.61
C PHE A 47 -8.29 4.95 2.84
N ARG A 48 -7.85 5.99 2.13
CA ARG A 48 -8.75 6.81 1.32
C ARG A 48 -9.43 5.99 0.22
N GLU A 49 -8.71 5.05 -0.38
CA GLU A 49 -9.22 4.12 -1.38
C GLU A 49 -8.46 2.81 -1.30
N GLN A 50 -9.12 1.72 -1.65
CA GLN A 50 -8.54 0.38 -1.68
C GLN A 50 -8.52 -0.09 -3.15
N PHE A 51 -7.31 -0.29 -3.68
CA PHE A 51 -7.11 -0.81 -5.03
C PHE A 51 -6.92 -2.33 -4.94
N ILE A 52 -7.94 -3.08 -5.30
CA ILE A 52 -7.96 -4.53 -5.16
C ILE A 52 -7.92 -5.16 -6.56
N SER A 53 -6.92 -6.01 -6.82
CA SER A 53 -6.68 -6.57 -8.15
C SER A 53 -7.89 -7.30 -8.73
N CYS A 54 -8.63 -8.04 -7.92
CA CYS A 54 -9.82 -8.76 -8.40
C CYS A 54 -10.96 -7.82 -8.83
N GLU A 55 -11.06 -6.63 -8.25
CA GLU A 55 -12.03 -5.61 -8.64
C GLU A 55 -11.56 -4.81 -9.86
N MET A 56 -10.26 -4.54 -9.94
CA MET A 56 -9.65 -3.79 -11.05
C MET A 56 -9.43 -4.65 -12.28
N LYS A 57 -9.44 -5.98 -12.15
CA LYS A 57 -9.08 -6.95 -13.18
C LYS A 57 -7.65 -6.77 -13.71
N LEU A 58 -6.76 -6.28 -12.86
CA LEU A 58 -5.34 -6.05 -13.12
C LEU A 58 -4.53 -6.71 -12.03
N LEU A 59 -3.30 -7.14 -12.32
CA LEU A 59 -2.43 -7.83 -11.38
C LEU A 59 -1.09 -7.11 -11.22
N LYS A 60 -0.59 -7.02 -9.97
CA LYS A 60 0.82 -6.71 -9.75
C LYS A 60 1.69 -7.87 -10.29
N PRO A 61 2.84 -7.65 -10.91
CA PRO A 61 3.52 -6.38 -11.08
C PRO A 61 3.27 -5.70 -12.44
N SER A 62 2.10 -5.83 -13.04
CA SER A 62 1.84 -5.19 -14.33
C SER A 62 1.89 -3.66 -14.22
N ALA A 63 2.45 -3.00 -15.22
CA ALA A 63 2.48 -1.53 -15.27
C ALA A 63 1.08 -0.93 -15.19
N GLN A 64 0.09 -1.59 -15.76
CA GLN A 64 -1.29 -1.12 -15.82
C GLN A 64 -1.92 -0.91 -14.44
N ILE A 65 -1.64 -1.77 -13.45
CA ILE A 65 -2.22 -1.61 -12.12
C ILE A 65 -1.67 -0.36 -11.42
N TYR A 66 -0.38 -0.05 -11.60
CA TYR A 66 0.24 1.15 -11.03
C TYR A 66 -0.23 2.41 -11.75
N GLU A 67 -0.35 2.39 -13.07
CA GLU A 67 -0.86 3.50 -13.86
C GLU A 67 -2.32 3.83 -13.48
N GLU A 68 -3.15 2.82 -13.31
CA GLU A 68 -4.54 3.00 -12.87
C GLU A 68 -4.62 3.57 -11.45
N ALA A 69 -3.79 3.08 -10.53
CA ALA A 69 -3.73 3.62 -9.18
C ALA A 69 -3.32 5.10 -9.18
N VAL A 70 -2.30 5.47 -9.94
CA VAL A 70 -1.85 6.86 -10.10
C VAL A 70 -2.98 7.75 -10.64
N ALA A 71 -3.69 7.28 -11.67
CA ALA A 71 -4.80 8.01 -12.25
C ALA A 71 -5.93 8.25 -11.25
N ARG A 72 -6.27 7.25 -10.45
CA ARG A 72 -7.33 7.34 -9.43
C ARG A 72 -6.93 8.24 -8.27
N ILE A 73 -5.67 8.22 -7.86
CA ILE A 73 -5.15 9.11 -6.82
C ILE A 73 -5.16 10.56 -7.29
N GLY A 74 -4.87 10.80 -8.57
CA GLY A 74 -4.93 12.14 -9.16
C GLY A 74 -3.72 13.03 -8.88
N LEU A 75 -2.62 12.44 -8.39
CA LEU A 75 -1.35 13.14 -8.17
C LEU A 75 -0.29 12.68 -9.16
N PRO A 76 0.75 13.51 -9.43
CA PRO A 76 1.89 13.05 -10.22
C PRO A 76 2.54 11.82 -9.58
N ALA A 77 2.96 10.86 -10.41
CA ALA A 77 3.55 9.61 -9.92
C ALA A 77 4.75 9.86 -8.98
N GLY A 78 5.57 10.85 -9.27
CA GLY A 78 6.73 11.20 -8.45
C GLY A 78 6.39 11.73 -7.05
N GLU A 79 5.14 12.07 -6.78
CA GLU A 79 4.65 12.49 -5.46
C GLU A 79 4.00 11.36 -4.67
N ILE A 80 3.95 10.16 -5.23
CA ILE A 80 3.34 8.98 -4.62
C ILE A 80 4.44 8.01 -4.22
N LEU A 81 4.41 7.54 -2.96
CA LEU A 81 5.33 6.53 -2.44
C LEU A 81 4.60 5.19 -2.35
N PHE A 82 5.14 4.18 -3.02
CA PHE A 82 4.69 2.80 -2.96
C PHE A 82 5.62 1.98 -2.06
N ILE A 83 5.05 1.19 -1.18
CA ILE A 83 5.79 0.32 -0.27
C ILE A 83 5.25 -1.10 -0.40
N ASP A 84 6.13 -2.05 -0.66
CA ASP A 84 5.78 -3.46 -0.79
C ASP A 84 6.97 -4.30 -0.31
N ASP A 85 6.71 -5.53 0.14
CA ASP A 85 7.75 -6.47 0.54
C ASP A 85 8.34 -7.25 -0.66
N ASN A 86 7.75 -7.15 -1.83
CA ASN A 86 8.18 -7.82 -3.05
C ASN A 86 8.96 -6.86 -3.95
N ASP A 87 10.25 -7.15 -4.14
CA ASP A 87 11.13 -6.32 -4.96
C ASP A 87 10.65 -6.20 -6.41
N THR A 88 10.10 -7.25 -6.99
CA THR A 88 9.56 -7.22 -8.36
C THR A 88 8.45 -6.18 -8.48
N ASN A 89 7.55 -6.11 -7.51
CA ASN A 89 6.49 -5.11 -7.46
C ASN A 89 7.05 -3.70 -7.31
N VAL A 90 8.06 -3.53 -6.45
CA VAL A 90 8.71 -2.23 -6.23
C VAL A 90 9.40 -1.74 -7.51
N GLN A 91 10.12 -2.60 -8.21
CA GLN A 91 10.78 -2.23 -9.46
C GLN A 91 9.76 -1.87 -10.56
N ALA A 92 8.66 -2.60 -10.65
CA ALA A 92 7.58 -2.30 -11.60
C ALA A 92 6.94 -0.92 -11.32
N ALA A 93 6.73 -0.59 -10.05
CA ALA A 93 6.20 0.72 -9.66
C ALA A 93 7.18 1.86 -10.03
N ARG A 94 8.47 1.66 -9.82
CA ARG A 94 9.51 2.62 -10.21
C ARG A 94 9.52 2.89 -11.71
N LYS A 95 9.28 1.88 -12.52
CA LYS A 95 9.22 2.02 -14.00
C LYS A 95 8.07 2.90 -14.45
N VAL A 96 7.00 2.97 -13.68
CA VAL A 96 5.84 3.84 -13.94
C VAL A 96 6.08 5.27 -13.46
N GLY A 97 7.13 5.50 -12.69
CA GLY A 97 7.50 6.82 -12.17
C GLY A 97 7.20 7.04 -10.70
N LEU A 98 6.65 6.05 -10.02
CA LEU A 98 6.41 6.11 -8.57
C LEU A 98 7.73 6.11 -7.81
N GLN A 99 7.78 6.81 -6.68
CA GLN A 99 8.76 6.52 -5.65
C GLN A 99 8.38 5.19 -5.01
N ALA A 100 9.33 4.32 -4.79
CA ALA A 100 9.02 3.00 -4.23
C ALA A 100 10.15 2.49 -3.36
N ARG A 101 9.78 1.78 -2.29
CA ARG A 101 10.72 1.21 -1.32
C ARG A 101 10.33 -0.21 -0.98
N VAL A 102 11.34 -1.08 -0.86
CA VAL A 102 11.14 -2.47 -0.41
C VAL A 102 11.05 -2.49 1.11
N TYR A 103 9.95 -3.05 1.62
CA TYR A 103 9.84 -3.37 3.05
C TYR A 103 10.33 -4.79 3.28
N VAL A 104 11.32 -4.95 4.16
CA VAL A 104 11.85 -6.26 4.53
C VAL A 104 11.11 -6.74 5.78
N PRO A 105 10.36 -7.87 5.72
CA PRO A 105 9.68 -8.42 6.90
C PRO A 105 10.65 -8.65 8.05
N GLY A 106 10.21 -8.34 9.27
CA GLY A 106 11.07 -8.40 10.46
C GLY A 106 11.86 -7.13 10.74
N THR A 107 11.87 -6.16 9.82
CA THR A 107 12.44 -4.82 10.06
C THR A 107 11.32 -3.83 10.44
N ARG A 108 11.73 -2.65 10.92
CA ARG A 108 10.76 -1.63 11.37
C ARG A 108 10.34 -0.73 10.21
N LEU A 109 9.03 -0.66 9.96
CA LEU A 109 8.49 0.24 8.95
C LEU A 109 8.80 1.70 9.29
N SER A 110 8.77 2.07 10.57
CA SER A 110 9.12 3.41 11.02
C SER A 110 10.55 3.80 10.65
N ALA A 111 11.50 2.85 10.68
CA ALA A 111 12.88 3.08 10.25
C ALA A 111 12.98 3.30 8.74
N LEU A 112 12.23 2.54 7.95
CA LEU A 112 12.18 2.69 6.49
C LEU A 112 11.65 4.06 6.07
N LEU A 113 10.75 4.64 6.86
CA LEU A 113 10.05 5.89 6.57
C LEU A 113 10.49 7.05 7.45
N SER A 114 11.65 6.96 8.08
CA SER A 114 12.14 7.96 9.05
C SER A 114 12.37 9.36 8.46
N ASP A 115 12.47 9.47 7.14
CA ASP A 115 12.67 10.73 6.43
C ASP A 115 11.35 11.47 6.08
N LEU A 116 10.22 10.89 6.42
CA LEU A 116 8.91 11.46 6.13
C LEU A 116 8.38 12.38 7.24
#